data_0c98575cfae983eaf43f62a1f6d1993e
#
_entry.id   0c98575cfae983eaf43f62a1f6d1993e
#
_cell.length_a   1.000
_cell.length_b   1.000
_cell.length_c   1.000
_cell.angle_alpha   90.00
_cell.angle_beta   90.00
_cell.angle_gamma   90.00
#
_symmetry.space_group_name_H-M   'P 1'
#
loop_
_entity.id
_entity.type
_entity.pdbx_description
1 polymer ?
#
loop_
_entity_poly.entity_id
_entity_poly.type
_entity_poly.pdbx_seq_one_letter_code
_entity_poly.pdbx_strand_id
1 'polypeptide(L)'
;MSHAPVMPVEAPATLEWPEKAKAEVAEAIARYPVKRSAVLPVLWIAQRTWGWVPPAALRLVARSLELPEPEVFGIATFYTMFNLKPVGRHHLQVCRTLSCSLMGADRLFRHLEQKLGVGHGETTPDGRFTLRRVECLAACGGGPCMQVNLDYHENLDEAKVDALLEKLK
;
A
#
# COMPACT_ATOMS: atom_id res chain seq x y z
N MET A 1 3.62 -0.65 14.84
CA MET A 1 2.30 0.02 14.62
C MET A 1 1.26 -1.09 14.44
N SER A 2 0.12 -1.03 15.16
CA SER A 2 -0.95 -2.03 15.00
C SER A 2 -1.60 -1.81 13.63
N HIS A 3 -1.44 -2.78 12.72
CA HIS A 3 -2.13 -2.73 11.44
C HIS A 3 -3.62 -2.98 11.67
N ALA A 4 -4.47 -2.13 11.10
CA ALA A 4 -5.90 -2.39 11.06
C ALA A 4 -6.15 -3.72 10.30
N PRO A 5 -7.17 -4.49 10.70
CA PRO A 5 -7.53 -5.71 9.97
C PRO A 5 -7.91 -5.33 8.53
N VAL A 6 -7.37 -6.07 7.56
CA VAL A 6 -7.68 -5.86 6.15
C VAL A 6 -9.13 -6.24 5.88
N MET A 7 -9.90 -5.31 5.34
CA MET A 7 -11.29 -5.57 4.95
C MET A 7 -11.35 -6.61 3.83
N PRO A 8 -12.27 -7.60 3.89
CA PRO A 8 -12.41 -8.61 2.83
C PRO A 8 -12.74 -8.00 1.45
N VAL A 9 -12.57 -8.80 0.39
CA VAL A 9 -12.85 -8.40 -1.00
C VAL A 9 -14.30 -7.96 -1.18
N GLU A 10 -15.23 -8.62 -0.50
CA GLU A 10 -16.65 -8.26 -0.47
C GLU A 10 -16.89 -7.09 0.49
N ALA A 11 -16.38 -5.92 0.12
CA ALA A 11 -16.65 -4.71 0.87
C ALA A 11 -18.15 -4.34 0.78
N PRO A 12 -18.76 -3.82 1.86
CA PRO A 12 -20.15 -3.38 1.83
C PRO A 12 -20.37 -2.31 0.74
N ALA A 13 -21.56 -2.26 0.18
CA ALA A 13 -21.92 -1.29 -0.88
C ALA A 13 -21.74 0.17 -0.43
N THR A 14 -21.92 0.44 0.86
CA THR A 14 -21.74 1.75 1.48
C THR A 14 -20.83 1.67 2.69
N LEU A 15 -20.02 2.70 2.89
CA LEU A 15 -19.15 2.86 4.06
C LEU A 15 -19.43 4.22 4.71
N GLU A 16 -19.20 4.25 6.02
CA GLU A 16 -19.15 5.48 6.82
C GLU A 16 -17.80 5.56 7.53
N TRP A 17 -17.32 6.78 7.76
CA TRP A 17 -16.09 6.97 8.51
C TRP A 17 -16.29 6.56 9.97
N PRO A 18 -15.43 5.69 10.53
CA PRO A 18 -15.35 5.53 11.98
C PRO A 18 -15.04 6.87 12.64
N GLU A 19 -15.52 7.12 13.85
CA GLU A 19 -15.40 8.43 14.52
C GLU A 19 -13.98 8.99 14.53
N LYS A 20 -12.98 8.14 14.80
CA LYS A 20 -11.57 8.54 14.74
C LYS A 20 -11.16 9.01 13.33
N ALA A 21 -11.51 8.25 12.31
CA ALA A 21 -11.17 8.58 10.93
C ALA A 21 -11.93 9.82 10.45
N LYS A 22 -13.16 10.02 10.91
CA LYS A 22 -13.97 11.20 10.60
C LYS A 22 -13.30 12.49 11.09
N ALA A 23 -12.75 12.47 12.30
CA ALA A 23 -12.00 13.61 12.84
C ALA A 23 -10.72 13.88 12.03
N GLU A 24 -9.96 12.81 11.69
CA GLU A 24 -8.75 12.92 10.85
C GLU A 24 -9.06 13.48 9.45
N VAL A 25 -10.18 13.06 8.84
CA VAL A 25 -10.65 13.57 7.53
C VAL A 25 -10.98 15.06 7.61
N ALA A 26 -11.73 15.47 8.64
CA ALA A 26 -12.08 16.87 8.82
C ALA A 26 -10.82 17.74 9.00
N GLU A 27 -9.87 17.28 9.80
CA GLU A 27 -8.58 17.97 9.99
C GLU A 27 -7.78 18.03 8.67
N ALA A 28 -7.71 16.93 7.92
CA ALA A 28 -6.99 16.88 6.64
C ALA A 28 -7.58 17.88 5.64
N ILE A 29 -8.92 17.99 5.56
CA ILE A 29 -9.60 18.94 4.67
C ILE A 29 -9.31 20.38 5.10
N ALA A 30 -9.33 20.67 6.40
CA ALA A 30 -9.13 22.01 6.93
C ALA A 30 -7.72 22.58 6.67
N ARG A 31 -6.73 21.74 6.37
CA ARG A 31 -5.35 22.17 6.06
C ARG A 31 -5.21 22.82 4.68
N TYR A 32 -6.20 22.70 3.81
CA TYR A 32 -6.12 23.17 2.44
C TYR A 32 -7.20 24.22 2.13
N PRO A 33 -6.86 25.25 1.37
CA PRO A 33 -7.86 26.25 0.94
C PRO A 33 -8.89 25.70 -0.04
N VAL A 34 -8.56 24.57 -0.72
CA VAL A 34 -9.44 23.90 -1.68
C VAL A 34 -9.54 22.43 -1.32
N LYS A 35 -10.77 21.92 -1.15
CA LYS A 35 -11.03 20.51 -0.76
C LYS A 35 -10.34 19.50 -1.66
N ARG A 36 -10.24 19.77 -2.96
CA ARG A 36 -9.56 18.92 -3.94
C ARG A 36 -8.10 18.60 -3.55
N SER A 37 -7.41 19.54 -2.94
CA SER A 37 -6.01 19.33 -2.50
C SER A 37 -5.88 18.31 -1.36
N ALA A 38 -6.96 17.98 -0.67
CA ALA A 38 -6.99 16.99 0.39
C ALA A 38 -7.23 15.54 -0.11
N VAL A 39 -7.36 15.29 -1.43
CA VAL A 39 -7.68 13.95 -1.96
C VAL A 39 -6.68 12.90 -1.51
N LEU A 40 -5.37 13.15 -1.67
CA LEU A 40 -4.34 12.19 -1.29
C LEU A 40 -4.32 11.90 0.23
N PRO A 41 -4.32 12.90 1.12
CA PRO A 41 -4.45 12.66 2.56
C PRO A 41 -5.70 11.84 2.93
N VAL A 42 -6.86 12.15 2.35
CA VAL A 42 -8.10 11.45 2.67
C VAL A 42 -8.10 10.01 2.12
N LEU A 43 -7.54 9.77 0.92
CA LEU A 43 -7.30 8.42 0.42
C LEU A 43 -6.35 7.60 1.32
N TRP A 44 -5.31 8.23 1.89
CA TRP A 44 -4.45 7.59 2.87
C TRP A 44 -5.19 7.23 4.16
N ILE A 45 -6.08 8.10 4.66
CA ILE A 45 -6.94 7.78 5.80
C ILE A 45 -7.82 6.58 5.48
N ALA A 46 -8.43 6.55 4.28
CA ALA A 46 -9.22 5.42 3.82
C ALA A 46 -8.41 4.12 3.80
N GLN A 47 -7.23 4.13 3.19
CA GLN A 47 -6.36 2.95 3.11
C GLN A 47 -5.92 2.45 4.49
N ARG A 48 -5.57 3.34 5.42
CA ARG A 48 -5.23 2.95 6.80
C ARG A 48 -6.42 2.40 7.58
N THR A 49 -7.62 2.90 7.30
CA THR A 49 -8.84 2.48 8.00
C THR A 49 -9.28 1.08 7.59
N TRP A 50 -9.19 0.74 6.31
CA TRP A 50 -9.70 -0.53 5.76
C TRP A 50 -8.62 -1.47 5.23
N GLY A 51 -7.34 -1.08 5.26
CA GLY A 51 -6.21 -1.86 4.75
C GLY A 51 -6.02 -1.73 3.23
N TRP A 52 -7.04 -1.29 2.51
CA TRP A 52 -7.05 -0.99 1.08
C TRP A 52 -8.16 0.02 0.78
N VAL A 53 -8.30 0.48 -0.47
CA VAL A 53 -9.31 1.47 -0.85
C VAL A 53 -10.40 0.79 -1.70
N PRO A 54 -11.43 0.20 -1.07
CA PRO A 54 -12.55 -0.41 -1.80
C PRO A 54 -13.37 0.64 -2.56
N PRO A 55 -14.17 0.24 -3.57
CA PRO A 55 -15.03 1.16 -4.32
C PRO A 55 -15.95 2.00 -3.43
N ALA A 56 -16.47 1.43 -2.35
CA ALA A 56 -17.29 2.16 -1.38
C ALA A 56 -16.51 3.26 -0.64
N ALA A 57 -15.20 3.03 -0.37
CA ALA A 57 -14.35 4.05 0.23
C ALA A 57 -14.05 5.19 -0.76
N LEU A 58 -13.84 4.88 -2.05
CA LEU A 58 -13.67 5.92 -3.09
C LEU A 58 -14.90 6.84 -3.17
N ARG A 59 -16.12 6.25 -3.14
CA ARG A 59 -17.36 7.02 -3.08
C ARG A 59 -17.46 7.87 -1.81
N LEU A 60 -17.06 7.33 -0.67
CA LEU A 60 -17.08 8.05 0.60
C LEU A 60 -16.08 9.24 0.58
N VAL A 61 -14.87 9.03 0.05
CA VAL A 61 -13.87 10.09 -0.15
C VAL A 61 -14.43 11.19 -1.07
N ALA A 62 -15.03 10.81 -2.20
CA ALA A 62 -15.63 11.75 -3.15
C ALA A 62 -16.72 12.62 -2.48
N ARG A 63 -17.63 11.98 -1.72
CA ARG A 63 -18.66 12.71 -0.95
C ARG A 63 -18.07 13.65 0.08
N SER A 64 -17.05 13.20 0.83
CA SER A 64 -16.42 14.02 1.88
C SER A 64 -15.74 15.27 1.32
N LEU A 65 -15.22 15.18 0.10
CA LEU A 65 -14.52 16.28 -0.58
C LEU A 65 -15.42 17.06 -1.54
N GLU A 66 -16.67 16.65 -1.73
CA GLU A 66 -17.61 17.23 -2.71
C GLU A 66 -17.06 17.19 -4.14
N LEU A 67 -16.39 16.07 -4.49
CA LEU A 67 -15.80 15.83 -5.81
C LEU A 67 -16.56 14.77 -6.59
N PRO A 68 -16.52 14.79 -7.93
CA PRO A 68 -17.04 13.71 -8.75
C PRO A 68 -16.31 12.38 -8.44
N GLU A 69 -17.08 11.28 -8.33
CA GLU A 69 -16.49 9.93 -8.10
C GLU A 69 -15.42 9.55 -9.15
N PRO A 70 -15.62 9.79 -10.47
CA PRO A 70 -14.60 9.47 -11.47
C PRO A 70 -13.26 10.18 -11.26
N GLU A 71 -13.27 11.40 -10.71
CA GLU A 71 -12.05 12.15 -10.41
C GLU A 71 -11.25 11.48 -9.29
N VAL A 72 -11.90 11.12 -8.19
CA VAL A 72 -11.26 10.43 -7.07
C VAL A 72 -10.76 9.05 -7.49
N PHE A 73 -11.53 8.32 -8.29
CA PHE A 73 -11.13 7.05 -8.87
C PHE A 73 -9.89 7.19 -9.77
N GLY A 74 -9.88 8.20 -10.66
CA GLY A 74 -8.74 8.49 -11.52
C GLY A 74 -7.46 8.77 -10.72
N ILE A 75 -7.56 9.54 -9.64
CA ILE A 75 -6.42 9.81 -8.74
C ILE A 75 -5.96 8.53 -8.05
N ALA A 76 -6.86 7.75 -7.51
CA ALA A 76 -6.52 6.50 -6.81
C ALA A 76 -5.89 5.45 -7.74
N THR A 77 -6.28 5.38 -9.00
CA THR A 77 -5.68 4.49 -10.01
C THR A 77 -4.34 5.00 -10.53
N PHE A 78 -4.15 6.31 -10.60
CA PHE A 78 -2.89 6.92 -11.03
C PHE A 78 -1.77 6.73 -10.00
N TYR A 79 -2.05 6.93 -8.73
CA TYR A 79 -1.06 6.82 -7.66
C TYR A 79 -0.96 5.37 -7.15
N THR A 80 0.12 4.68 -7.55
CA THR A 80 0.35 3.24 -7.31
C THR A 80 0.50 2.84 -5.83
N MET A 81 0.62 3.80 -4.92
CA MET A 81 0.64 3.58 -3.47
C MET A 81 -0.74 3.25 -2.89
N PHE A 82 -1.82 3.50 -3.63
CA PHE A 82 -3.14 3.09 -3.19
C PHE A 82 -3.46 1.67 -3.67
N ASN A 83 -3.84 0.83 -2.72
CA ASN A 83 -4.22 -0.56 -2.98
C ASN A 83 -5.71 -0.63 -3.29
N LEU A 84 -6.06 -0.89 -4.55
CA LEU A 84 -7.46 -1.03 -5.00
C LEU A 84 -7.99 -2.46 -4.88
N LYS A 85 -7.15 -3.36 -4.34
CA LYS A 85 -7.49 -4.74 -3.97
C LYS A 85 -6.92 -5.02 -2.58
N PRO A 86 -7.49 -5.96 -1.84
CA PRO A 86 -6.92 -6.38 -0.57
C PRO A 86 -5.46 -6.81 -0.73
N VAL A 87 -4.64 -6.42 0.24
CA VAL A 87 -3.25 -6.85 0.37
C VAL A 87 -3.07 -7.62 1.67
N GLY A 88 -2.07 -8.47 1.74
CA GLY A 88 -1.72 -9.20 2.96
C GLY A 88 -1.29 -8.27 4.09
N ARG A 89 -1.18 -8.83 5.29
CA ARG A 89 -0.73 -8.11 6.48
C ARG A 89 0.62 -7.40 6.26
N HIS A 90 1.49 -8.02 5.48
CA HIS A 90 2.80 -7.49 5.09
C HIS A 90 2.86 -7.35 3.58
N HIS A 91 2.80 -6.13 3.08
CA HIS A 91 2.94 -5.80 1.67
C HIS A 91 4.42 -5.60 1.35
N LEU A 92 5.02 -6.59 0.69
CA LEU A 92 6.42 -6.60 0.28
C LEU A 92 6.56 -5.93 -1.09
N GLN A 93 7.16 -4.76 -1.13
CA GLN A 93 7.30 -3.94 -2.32
C GLN A 93 8.78 -3.82 -2.71
N VAL A 94 9.23 -4.63 -3.67
CA VAL A 94 10.63 -4.67 -4.12
C VAL A 94 10.85 -3.67 -5.23
N CYS A 95 11.79 -2.75 -5.06
CA CYS A 95 12.20 -1.80 -6.08
C CYS A 95 12.81 -2.53 -7.29
N ARG A 96 12.36 -2.16 -8.52
CA ARG A 96 12.83 -2.77 -9.77
C ARG A 96 13.63 -1.83 -10.66
N THR A 97 13.86 -0.58 -10.23
CA THR A 97 14.52 0.43 -11.07
C THR A 97 16.05 0.28 -11.06
N LEU A 98 16.69 0.99 -11.96
CA LEU A 98 18.04 0.74 -12.46
C LEU A 98 19.07 0.37 -11.39
N SER A 99 19.27 1.20 -10.36
CA SER A 99 20.27 0.94 -9.32
C SER A 99 20.00 -0.36 -8.57
N CYS A 100 18.75 -0.58 -8.15
CA CYS A 100 18.36 -1.80 -7.46
C CYS A 100 18.45 -3.04 -8.35
N SER A 101 18.09 -2.93 -9.65
CA SER A 101 18.22 -4.01 -10.63
C SER A 101 19.68 -4.41 -10.81
N LEU A 102 20.59 -3.44 -11.00
CA LEU A 102 22.03 -3.67 -11.11
C LEU A 102 22.61 -4.32 -9.84
N MET A 103 22.07 -3.96 -8.68
CA MET A 103 22.47 -4.53 -7.36
C MET A 103 21.80 -5.86 -7.04
N GLY A 104 21.01 -6.44 -7.94
CA GLY A 104 20.45 -7.79 -7.82
C GLY A 104 19.00 -7.87 -7.35
N ALA A 105 18.20 -6.79 -7.44
CA ALA A 105 16.79 -6.80 -7.04
C ALA A 105 15.94 -7.86 -7.78
N ASP A 106 16.27 -8.18 -9.04
CA ASP A 106 15.57 -9.23 -9.78
C ASP A 106 15.85 -10.64 -9.21
N ARG A 107 17.07 -10.87 -8.72
CA ARG A 107 17.42 -12.13 -8.03
C ARG A 107 16.69 -12.23 -6.70
N LEU A 108 16.70 -11.13 -5.94
CA LEU A 108 15.98 -11.02 -4.66
C LEU A 108 14.48 -11.28 -4.84
N PHE A 109 13.87 -10.70 -5.87
CA PHE A 109 12.45 -10.89 -6.15
C PHE A 109 12.13 -12.36 -6.49
N ARG A 110 12.93 -13.00 -7.35
CA ARG A 110 12.76 -14.43 -7.67
C ARG A 110 12.93 -15.33 -6.44
N HIS A 111 13.86 -15.01 -5.55
CA HIS A 111 14.00 -15.71 -4.28
C HIS A 111 12.73 -15.61 -3.43
N LEU A 112 12.14 -14.40 -3.33
CA LEU A 112 10.85 -14.18 -2.65
C LEU A 112 9.69 -14.96 -3.30
N GLU A 113 9.60 -14.97 -4.64
CA GLU A 113 8.58 -15.75 -5.36
C GLU A 113 8.66 -17.24 -5.00
N GLN A 114 9.85 -17.80 -5.02
CA GLN A 114 10.08 -19.22 -4.67
C GLN A 114 9.76 -19.51 -3.21
N LYS A 115 10.18 -18.64 -2.30
CA LYS A 115 10.01 -18.84 -0.86
C LYS A 115 8.57 -18.68 -0.40
N LEU A 116 7.84 -17.75 -0.96
CA LEU A 116 6.45 -17.44 -0.60
C LEU A 116 5.43 -18.24 -1.43
N GLY A 117 5.84 -18.80 -2.56
CA GLY A 117 4.97 -19.52 -3.48
C GLY A 117 3.95 -18.63 -4.19
N VAL A 118 4.23 -17.33 -4.33
CA VAL A 118 3.36 -16.33 -4.96
C VAL A 118 4.16 -15.44 -5.90
N GLY A 119 3.53 -14.97 -6.97
CA GLY A 119 4.13 -14.06 -7.94
C GLY A 119 3.80 -12.60 -7.69
N HIS A 120 4.17 -11.77 -8.67
CA HIS A 120 3.90 -10.33 -8.64
C HIS A 120 2.42 -10.00 -8.51
N GLY A 121 2.07 -9.25 -7.48
CA GLY A 121 0.71 -8.79 -7.20
C GLY A 121 -0.17 -9.83 -6.48
N GLU A 122 0.39 -10.98 -6.13
CA GLU A 122 -0.33 -12.06 -5.46
C GLU A 122 -0.11 -12.03 -3.94
N THR A 123 -1.06 -12.61 -3.23
CA THR A 123 -1.06 -12.74 -1.77
C THR A 123 -0.97 -14.20 -1.38
N THR A 124 -0.16 -14.52 -0.37
CA THR A 124 -0.07 -15.88 0.18
C THR A 124 -1.44 -16.36 0.68
N PRO A 125 -1.73 -17.69 0.59
CA PRO A 125 -3.05 -18.23 0.97
C PRO A 125 -3.44 -17.95 2.43
N ASP A 126 -2.46 -17.76 3.31
CA ASP A 126 -2.67 -17.38 4.71
C ASP A 126 -2.96 -15.89 4.92
N GLY A 127 -3.00 -15.10 3.83
CA GLY A 127 -3.22 -13.65 3.85
C GLY A 127 -2.08 -12.85 4.49
N ARG A 128 -0.92 -13.47 4.73
CA ARG A 128 0.17 -12.84 5.47
C ARG A 128 1.00 -11.90 4.60
N PHE A 129 1.40 -12.33 3.41
CA PHE A 129 2.27 -11.56 2.53
C PHE A 129 1.61 -11.28 1.18
N THR A 130 1.74 -10.05 0.70
CA THR A 130 1.54 -9.70 -0.72
C THR A 130 2.88 -9.31 -1.31
N LEU A 131 3.28 -9.93 -2.42
CA LEU A 131 4.54 -9.65 -3.10
C LEU A 131 4.32 -8.76 -4.31
N ARG A 132 5.03 -7.63 -4.41
CA ARG A 132 4.91 -6.70 -5.53
C ARG A 132 6.25 -6.14 -5.97
N ARG A 133 6.47 -6.02 -7.28
CA ARG A 133 7.51 -5.16 -7.85
C ARG A 133 6.97 -3.75 -7.92
N VAL A 134 7.76 -2.78 -7.50
CA VAL A 134 7.40 -1.36 -7.57
C VAL A 134 8.49 -0.56 -8.27
N GLU A 135 8.13 0.62 -8.72
CA GLU A 135 9.09 1.57 -9.28
C GLU A 135 10.01 2.12 -8.18
N CYS A 136 10.79 3.16 -8.49
CA CYS A 136 11.82 3.68 -7.61
C CYS A 136 11.28 4.05 -6.21
N LEU A 137 11.91 3.46 -5.18
CA LEU A 137 11.65 3.77 -3.77
C LEU A 137 12.57 4.89 -3.24
N ALA A 138 13.39 5.51 -4.10
CA ALA A 138 14.32 6.59 -3.78
C ALA A 138 15.43 6.24 -2.75
N ALA A 139 15.70 4.94 -2.50
CA ALA A 139 16.77 4.45 -1.62
C ALA A 139 17.95 3.89 -2.41
N CYS A 140 18.41 4.61 -3.46
CA CYS A 140 19.40 4.11 -4.42
C CYS A 140 20.77 3.86 -3.82
N GLY A 141 21.15 4.55 -2.74
CA GLY A 141 22.41 4.33 -2.01
C GLY A 141 22.45 3.02 -1.21
N GLY A 142 21.28 2.45 -0.91
CA GLY A 142 21.11 1.20 -0.15
C GLY A 142 20.45 0.08 -0.97
N GLY A 143 20.70 0.05 -2.30
CA GLY A 143 20.13 -1.02 -3.16
C GLY A 143 20.74 -2.40 -2.90
N PRO A 144 20.03 -3.51 -3.16
CA PRO A 144 18.59 -3.58 -3.41
C PRO A 144 17.76 -3.17 -2.19
N CYS A 145 16.64 -2.49 -2.43
CA CYS A 145 15.74 -2.09 -1.36
C CYS A 145 14.31 -2.60 -1.56
N MET A 146 13.62 -2.78 -0.46
CA MET A 146 12.23 -3.18 -0.37
C MET A 146 11.52 -2.37 0.70
N GLN A 147 10.26 -2.04 0.50
CA GLN A 147 9.37 -1.63 1.59
C GLN A 147 8.56 -2.81 2.09
N VAL A 148 8.43 -2.94 3.40
CA VAL A 148 7.41 -3.77 4.04
C VAL A 148 6.37 -2.82 4.62
N ASN A 149 5.21 -2.78 4.01
CA ASN A 149 4.21 -1.74 4.25
C ASN A 149 4.78 -0.33 3.98
N LEU A 150 5.22 0.40 5.03
CA LEU A 150 5.85 1.72 4.93
C LEU A 150 7.30 1.74 5.44
N ASP A 151 7.80 0.62 5.96
CA ASP A 151 9.14 0.53 6.54
C ASP A 151 10.15 0.13 5.46
N TYR A 152 11.22 0.90 5.33
CA TYR A 152 12.30 0.64 4.38
C TYR A 152 13.29 -0.39 4.90
N HIS A 153 13.68 -1.30 4.00
CA HIS A 153 14.74 -2.28 4.19
C HIS A 153 15.73 -2.17 3.04
N GLU A 154 16.97 -1.87 3.37
CA GLU A 154 18.02 -1.56 2.40
C GLU A 154 19.18 -2.57 2.47
N ASN A 155 20.05 -2.53 1.43
CA ASN A 155 21.21 -3.42 1.31
C ASN A 155 20.84 -4.89 1.48
N LEU A 156 19.73 -5.27 0.85
CA LEU A 156 19.14 -6.59 1.01
C LEU A 156 19.88 -7.64 0.18
N ASP A 157 20.00 -8.80 0.79
CA ASP A 157 20.36 -10.07 0.16
C ASP A 157 19.35 -11.14 0.57
N GLU A 158 19.47 -12.34 0.02
CA GLU A 158 18.56 -13.45 0.30
C GLU A 158 18.52 -13.80 1.79
N ALA A 159 19.68 -13.82 2.48
CA ALA A 159 19.77 -14.15 3.89
C ALA A 159 19.08 -13.12 4.78
N LYS A 160 19.26 -11.83 4.47
CA LYS A 160 18.59 -10.73 5.21
C LYS A 160 17.09 -10.74 5.02
N VAL A 161 16.63 -11.02 3.79
CA VAL A 161 15.20 -11.15 3.51
C VAL A 161 14.62 -12.35 4.24
N ASP A 162 15.32 -13.49 4.26
CA ASP A 162 14.89 -14.66 5.00
C ASP A 162 14.73 -14.37 6.50
N ALA A 163 15.73 -13.73 7.09
CA ALA A 163 15.68 -13.31 8.49
C ALA A 163 14.57 -12.29 8.76
N LEU A 164 14.25 -11.42 7.80
CA LEU A 164 13.16 -10.46 7.90
C LEU A 164 11.80 -11.18 7.88
N LEU A 165 11.59 -12.10 6.93
CA LEU A 165 10.33 -12.87 6.84
C LEU A 165 10.06 -13.68 8.11
N GLU A 166 11.09 -14.22 8.76
CA GLU A 166 10.97 -14.93 10.03
C GLU A 166 10.49 -14.03 11.19
N LYS A 167 10.86 -12.76 11.18
CA LYS A 167 10.43 -11.77 12.19
C LYS A 167 9.00 -11.27 11.97
N LEU A 168 8.48 -11.40 10.75
CA LEU A 168 7.15 -10.93 10.35
C LEU A 168 6.05 -12.00 10.55
N LYS A 169 6.20 -12.86 11.53
CA LYS A 169 5.23 -13.94 11.85
C LYS A 169 3.92 -13.42 12.42
#